data_f45be97f2f98c81935b41c88a011d534
#
_entry.id   f45be97f2f98c81935b41c88a011d534
#
_cell.length_a   1.000
_cell.length_b   1.000
_cell.length_c   1.000
_cell.angle_alpha   90.00
_cell.angle_beta   90.00
_cell.angle_gamma   90.00
#
_symmetry.space_group_name_H-M   'P 1'
#
loop_
_entity.id
_entity.type
_entity.pdbx_description
1 polymer ?
#
loop_
_entity_poly.entity_id
_entity_poly.type
_entity_poly.pdbx_seq_one_letter_code
_entity_poly.pdbx_strand_id
1 'polypeptide(L)'
;MKIIKSSGNVFADLGLPGAEERLLKARLAAEIARAIAGRKLTQAAAAELMGIDQPKVSHLLHGRLAGFSTDRLLSWLTALGRDVEIVVRRPSRRRAGRLRVRAGSLR
;
A
#
# COMPACT_ATOMS: atom_id res chain seq x y z
N MET A 1 19.02 -5.60 9.86
CA MET A 1 17.72 -5.42 9.19
C MET A 1 16.63 -6.05 10.02
N LYS A 2 15.54 -5.36 10.17
CA LYS A 2 14.43 -5.82 10.98
C LYS A 2 13.16 -5.83 10.14
N ILE A 3 12.41 -6.91 10.19
CA ILE A 3 11.17 -7.05 9.44
C ILE A 3 10.01 -6.97 10.43
N ILE A 4 9.05 -6.12 10.14
CA ILE A 4 7.87 -5.93 10.97
C ILE A 4 6.64 -6.31 10.15
N LYS A 5 5.83 -7.21 10.70
CA LYS A 5 4.58 -7.56 10.05
C LYS A 5 3.56 -6.46 10.34
N SER A 6 2.88 -6.02 9.30
CA SER A 6 1.86 -4.99 9.46
C SER A 6 0.68 -5.55 10.25
N SER A 7 0.30 -4.87 11.32
CA SER A 7 -0.87 -5.24 12.10
C SER A 7 -1.47 -3.95 12.65
N GLY A 8 -2.59 -3.53 12.10
CA GLY A 8 -3.24 -2.32 12.55
C GLY A 8 -2.55 -1.05 12.09
N ASN A 9 -2.44 -0.07 12.94
CA ASN A 9 -2.11 1.31 12.57
C ASN A 9 -0.63 1.65 12.64
N VAL A 10 0.21 0.84 12.02
CA VAL A 10 1.66 1.08 12.03
C VAL A 10 1.99 2.49 11.51
N PHE A 11 1.35 2.89 10.42
CA PHE A 11 1.67 4.16 9.78
C PHE A 11 1.03 5.36 10.46
N ALA A 12 -0.10 5.15 11.15
CA ALA A 12 -0.73 6.23 11.89
C ALA A 12 0.18 6.75 13.01
N ASP A 13 0.98 5.86 13.60
CA ASP A 13 1.86 6.21 14.72
C ASP A 13 3.16 6.88 14.27
N LEU A 14 3.45 6.90 12.97
CA LEU A 14 4.70 7.47 12.48
C LEU A 14 4.69 8.98 12.35
N GLY A 15 3.51 9.61 12.38
CA GLY A 15 3.40 11.05 12.30
C GLY A 15 4.01 11.64 11.04
N LEU A 16 3.79 11.00 9.89
CA LEU A 16 4.37 11.43 8.63
C LEU A 16 3.80 12.77 8.17
N PRO A 17 4.63 13.63 7.56
CA PRO A 17 4.10 14.83 6.92
C PRO A 17 3.07 14.48 5.85
N GLY A 18 2.11 15.37 5.64
CA GLY A 18 1.03 15.12 4.70
C GLY A 18 1.48 14.75 3.29
N ALA A 19 2.54 15.41 2.80
CA ALA A 19 3.06 15.12 1.47
C ALA A 19 3.64 13.71 1.37
N GLU A 20 4.38 13.28 2.39
CA GLU A 20 4.94 11.92 2.41
C GLU A 20 3.85 10.87 2.51
N GLU A 21 2.82 11.15 3.31
CA GLU A 21 1.69 10.24 3.43
C GLU A 21 0.96 10.10 2.10
N ARG A 22 0.74 11.21 1.41
CA ARG A 22 0.08 11.18 0.09
C ARG A 22 0.90 10.38 -0.92
N LEU A 23 2.21 10.57 -0.91
CA LEU A 23 3.09 9.82 -1.81
C LEU A 23 3.06 8.32 -1.50
N LEU A 24 3.09 7.98 -0.23
CA LEU A 24 3.00 6.60 0.21
C LEU A 24 1.70 5.95 -0.27
N LYS A 25 0.58 6.63 -0.07
CA LYS A 25 -0.72 6.12 -0.53
C LYS A 25 -0.75 5.95 -2.05
N ALA A 26 -0.18 6.91 -2.77
CA ALA A 26 -0.15 6.84 -4.23
C ALA A 26 0.66 5.63 -4.70
N ARG A 27 1.78 5.35 -4.06
CA ARG A 27 2.61 4.20 -4.42
C ARG A 27 1.93 2.88 -4.07
N LEU A 28 1.25 2.82 -2.92
CA LEU A 28 0.50 1.62 -2.56
C LEU A 28 -0.66 1.39 -3.53
N ALA A 29 -1.36 2.45 -3.90
CA ALA A 29 -2.45 2.35 -4.87
C ALA A 29 -1.95 1.88 -6.23
N ALA A 30 -0.77 2.34 -6.65
CA ALA A 30 -0.16 1.90 -7.89
C ALA A 30 0.16 0.40 -7.85
N GLU A 31 0.63 -0.11 -6.70
CA GLU A 31 0.88 -1.54 -6.56
C GLU A 31 -0.40 -2.34 -6.59
N ILE A 32 -1.47 -1.81 -5.99
CA ILE A 32 -2.79 -2.45 -6.06
C ILE A 32 -3.25 -2.53 -7.52
N ALA A 33 -3.10 -1.44 -8.27
CA ALA A 33 -3.47 -1.42 -9.68
C ALA A 33 -2.68 -2.46 -10.49
N ARG A 34 -1.38 -2.60 -10.20
CA ARG A 34 -0.56 -3.62 -10.85
C ARG A 34 -1.01 -5.04 -10.49
N ALA A 35 -1.40 -5.25 -9.25
CA ALA A 35 -1.89 -6.56 -8.81
C ALA A 35 -3.19 -6.93 -9.53
N ILE A 36 -4.10 -5.98 -9.66
CA ILE A 36 -5.36 -6.18 -10.37
C ILE A 36 -5.10 -6.49 -11.84
N ALA A 37 -4.26 -5.68 -12.47
CA ALA A 37 -3.92 -5.87 -13.89
C ALA A 37 -3.19 -7.19 -14.14
N GLY A 38 -2.24 -7.52 -13.27
CA GLY A 38 -1.46 -8.74 -13.41
C GLY A 38 -2.30 -10.00 -13.30
N ARG A 39 -3.36 -9.96 -12.50
CA ARG A 39 -4.30 -11.07 -12.37
C ARG A 39 -5.47 -10.97 -13.35
N LYS A 40 -5.49 -9.93 -14.17
CA LYS A 40 -6.55 -9.71 -15.16
C LYS A 40 -7.94 -9.68 -14.51
N LEU A 41 -8.03 -9.06 -13.35
CA LEU A 41 -9.30 -8.98 -12.63
C LEU A 41 -10.13 -7.81 -13.14
N THR A 42 -11.44 -8.02 -13.18
CA THR A 42 -12.36 -6.90 -13.36
C THR A 42 -12.44 -6.11 -12.06
N GLN A 43 -12.98 -4.89 -12.13
CA GLN A 43 -13.18 -4.10 -10.92
C GLN A 43 -14.13 -4.82 -9.95
N ALA A 44 -15.14 -5.48 -10.47
CA ALA A 44 -16.08 -6.24 -9.64
C ALA A 44 -15.37 -7.39 -8.92
N ALA A 45 -14.54 -8.14 -9.64
CA ALA A 45 -13.81 -9.25 -9.04
C ALA A 45 -12.80 -8.77 -8.01
N ALA A 46 -12.11 -7.67 -8.30
CA ALA A 46 -11.18 -7.07 -7.36
C ALA A 46 -11.91 -6.60 -6.09
N ALA A 47 -13.05 -5.96 -6.26
CA ALA A 47 -13.85 -5.49 -5.13
C ALA A 47 -14.24 -6.65 -4.22
N GLU A 48 -14.60 -7.78 -4.80
CA GLU A 48 -14.96 -8.96 -4.03
C GLU A 48 -13.79 -9.47 -3.20
N LEU A 49 -12.61 -9.58 -3.83
CA LEU A 49 -11.41 -10.01 -3.11
C LEU A 49 -10.99 -9.03 -2.02
N MET A 50 -11.14 -7.75 -2.28
CA MET A 50 -10.75 -6.71 -1.33
C MET A 50 -11.79 -6.49 -0.23
N GLY A 51 -13.00 -7.00 -0.43
CA GLY A 51 -14.08 -6.84 0.55
C GLY A 51 -14.64 -5.43 0.58
N ILE A 52 -14.65 -4.74 -0.55
CA ILE A 52 -15.18 -3.38 -0.69
C ILE A 52 -16.10 -3.32 -1.90
N ASP A 53 -16.82 -2.22 -2.03
CA ASP A 53 -17.69 -2.06 -3.18
C ASP A 53 -16.89 -1.60 -4.41
N GLN A 54 -17.47 -1.83 -5.58
CA GLN A 54 -16.82 -1.51 -6.85
C GLN A 54 -16.50 -0.01 -7.01
N PRO A 55 -17.36 0.92 -6.61
CA PRO A 55 -17.01 2.33 -6.69
C PRO A 55 -15.73 2.70 -5.94
N LYS A 56 -15.46 2.05 -4.81
CA LYS A 56 -14.21 2.29 -4.08
C LYS A 56 -12.99 1.80 -4.87
N VAL A 57 -13.12 0.67 -5.53
CA VAL A 57 -12.04 0.19 -6.41
C VAL A 57 -11.79 1.21 -7.52
N SER A 58 -12.87 1.72 -8.12
CA SER A 58 -12.75 2.72 -9.17
C SER A 58 -12.06 3.98 -8.67
N HIS A 59 -12.45 4.49 -7.51
CA HIS A 59 -11.81 5.67 -6.90
C HIS A 59 -10.31 5.44 -6.71
N LEU A 60 -9.96 4.27 -6.19
CA LEU A 60 -8.58 3.91 -5.95
C LEU A 60 -7.77 3.89 -7.26
N LEU A 61 -8.32 3.28 -8.30
CA LEU A 61 -7.65 3.18 -9.59
C LEU A 61 -7.51 4.54 -10.29
N HIS A 62 -8.36 5.50 -9.93
CA HIS A 62 -8.27 6.86 -10.46
C HIS A 62 -7.48 7.80 -9.56
N GLY A 63 -6.80 7.28 -8.55
CA GLY A 63 -5.96 8.09 -7.68
C GLY A 63 -6.71 8.94 -6.67
N ARG A 64 -7.98 8.67 -6.44
CA ARG A 64 -8.78 9.38 -5.44
C ARG A 64 -8.62 8.67 -4.11
N LEU A 65 -7.57 9.05 -3.38
CA LEU A 65 -7.13 8.29 -2.22
C LEU A 65 -7.54 8.88 -0.88
N ALA A 66 -8.18 10.05 -0.89
CA ALA A 66 -8.72 10.63 0.33
C ALA A 66 -9.73 9.65 0.93
N GLY A 67 -9.64 9.40 2.21
CA GLY A 67 -10.52 8.46 2.88
C GLY A 67 -10.02 7.03 2.93
N PHE A 68 -8.95 6.71 2.21
CA PHE A 68 -8.31 5.41 2.34
C PHE A 68 -7.09 5.53 3.27
N SER A 69 -6.99 4.63 4.24
CA SER A 69 -5.83 4.60 5.12
C SER A 69 -4.73 3.75 4.51
N THR A 70 -3.49 4.03 4.89
CA THR A 70 -2.35 3.21 4.45
C THR A 70 -2.50 1.77 4.89
N ASP A 71 -3.01 1.55 6.09
CA ASP A 71 -3.22 0.19 6.61
C ASP A 71 -4.20 -0.59 5.75
N ARG A 72 -5.27 0.06 5.31
CA ARG A 72 -6.25 -0.61 4.44
C ARG A 72 -5.65 -0.93 3.08
N LEU A 73 -4.87 0.00 2.53
CA LEU A 73 -4.20 -0.24 1.25
C LEU A 73 -3.26 -1.43 1.34
N LEU A 74 -2.50 -1.56 2.42
CA LEU A 74 -1.65 -2.72 2.63
C LEU A 74 -2.46 -4.01 2.73
N SER A 75 -3.55 -3.96 3.48
CA SER A 75 -4.43 -5.11 3.63
C SER A 75 -4.99 -5.57 2.28
N TRP A 76 -5.36 -4.63 1.42
CA TRP A 76 -5.88 -4.96 0.10
C TRP A 76 -4.84 -5.59 -0.80
N LEU A 77 -3.57 -5.18 -0.67
CA LEU A 77 -2.49 -5.82 -1.41
C LEU A 77 -2.40 -7.31 -1.06
N THR A 78 -2.47 -7.64 0.22
CA THR A 78 -2.41 -9.05 0.63
C THR A 78 -3.65 -9.80 0.15
N ALA A 79 -4.82 -9.17 0.19
CA ALA A 79 -6.04 -9.79 -0.31
C ALA A 79 -5.95 -10.09 -1.80
N LEU A 80 -5.19 -9.28 -2.54
CA LEU A 80 -4.96 -9.49 -3.98
C LEU A 80 -3.82 -10.45 -4.28
N GLY A 81 -3.22 -11.05 -3.25
CA GLY A 81 -2.19 -12.07 -3.44
C GLY A 81 -0.78 -11.55 -3.47
N ARG A 82 -0.55 -10.31 -3.06
CA ARG A 82 0.81 -9.78 -2.97
C ARG A 82 1.35 -9.99 -1.57
N ASP A 83 2.62 -10.33 -1.47
CA ASP A 83 3.32 -10.37 -0.19
C ASP A 83 3.83 -8.99 0.14
N VAL A 84 3.56 -8.54 1.36
CA VAL A 84 3.99 -7.24 1.84
C VAL A 84 4.96 -7.43 2.99
N GLU A 85 6.13 -6.83 2.85
CA GLU A 85 7.19 -6.88 3.85
C GLU A 85 7.54 -5.47 4.27
N ILE A 86 7.68 -5.25 5.56
CA ILE A 86 8.12 -3.96 6.08
C ILE A 86 9.52 -4.17 6.67
N VAL A 87 10.49 -3.48 6.09
CA VAL A 87 11.89 -3.62 6.47
C VAL A 87 12.35 -2.32 7.10
N VAL A 88 12.87 -2.41 8.32
CA VAL A 88 13.37 -1.24 9.04
C VAL A 88 14.89 -1.29 9.03
N ARG A 89 15.51 -0.21 8.58
CA ARG A 89 16.97 -0.13 8.47
C ARG A 89 17.49 1.12 9.14
N ARG A 90 18.74 1.05 9.54
CA ARG A 90 19.46 2.26 9.89
C ARG A 90 19.81 3.01 8.62
N PRO A 91 19.66 4.34 8.61
CA PRO A 91 20.13 5.11 7.44
C PRO A 91 21.64 5.08 7.37
N SER A 92 22.17 5.12 6.15
CA SER A 92 23.62 5.15 5.94
C SER A 92 24.22 6.52 6.23
N ARG A 93 23.40 7.55 6.39
CA ARG A 93 23.82 8.92 6.67
C ARG A 93 23.01 9.45 7.83
N ARG A 94 23.54 10.45 8.51
CA ARG A 94 22.79 11.15 9.55
C ARG A 94 21.70 11.97 8.90
N ARG A 95 20.49 11.53 9.04
CA ARG A 95 19.30 12.21 8.53
C ARG A 95 18.08 11.64 9.19
N ALA A 96 16.98 12.34 9.06
CA ALA A 96 15.70 11.79 9.49
C ALA A 96 15.38 10.55 8.66
N GLY A 97 14.68 9.62 9.26
CA GLY A 97 14.25 8.41 8.56
C GLY A 97 13.27 8.74 7.45
N ARG A 98 13.16 7.83 6.50
CA ARG A 98 12.24 7.95 5.38
C ARG A 98 11.37 6.70 5.27
N LEU A 99 10.16 6.88 4.79
CA LEU A 99 9.28 5.77 4.48
C LEU A 99 9.11 5.71 2.97
N ARG A 100 9.44 4.57 2.38
CA ARG A 100 9.35 4.39 0.94
C ARG A 100 8.68 3.08 0.61
N VAL A 101 8.00 3.06 -0.52
CA VAL A 101 7.42 1.85 -1.10
C VAL A 101 8.16 1.56 -2.39
N ARG A 102 8.53 0.31 -2.57
CA ARG A 102 9.07 -0.15 -3.84
C ARG A 102 8.63 -1.58 -4.07
N ALA A 103 8.46 -1.93 -5.33
CA ALA A 103 8.14 -3.30 -5.68
C ALA A 103 9.37 -4.16 -5.51
N GLY A 104 9.18 -5.30 -4.84
CA GLY A 104 10.25 -6.27 -4.72
C GLY A 104 10.37 -7.09 -5.98
N SER A 105 11.55 -7.66 -6.16
CA SER A 105 11.81 -8.57 -7.25
C SER A 105 11.27 -9.94 -6.92
N LEU A 106 10.57 -10.56 -7.86
CA LEU A 106 10.10 -11.93 -7.72
C LEU A 106 11.15 -12.89 -8.25
N ARG A 107 11.36 -13.94 -7.51
CA ARG A 107 12.34 -14.88 -8.01
C ARG A 107 12.02 -16.24 -7.66
#